data_b7774e1fd43d29ee81326a7d825892fd
#
_entry.id   b7774e1fd43d29ee81326a7d825892fd
#
_cell.length_a   1.000
_cell.length_b   1.000
_cell.length_c   1.000
_cell.angle_alpha   90.00
_cell.angle_beta   90.00
_cell.angle_gamma   90.00
#
_symmetry.space_group_name_H-M   'P 1'
#
loop_
_entity.id
_entity.type
_entity.pdbx_description
1 polymer ?
#
loop_
_entity_poly.entity_id
_entity_poly.type
_entity_poly.pdbx_seq_one_letter_code
_entity_poly.pdbx_strand_id
1 'polypeptide(L)'
;TFTWDEFTPFHLLDIEGIYGIESNVVTSENTTTDGSTYQGATAKERNIVLTVEMDSNYKANRNLLYRTFPIKRTGTMQYIEDGEAKAIEYEVESIIPGNTTGVVRDYTISLKCTDPYFKDLADIEVVMASWVSDFYFPACFPEEGRIFGHREADLVKEIENNNGADNIGITAIFRADGIVKNPAIYHSESGKYIKVGYAGNDFELQSGQYVVIFTHTGKKNIYLLDGVSQAEIEEHKDRYGMIDWETVVSMYGTIIN
;
A
#
# COMPACT_ATOMS: atom_id res chain seq x y z
N THR A 1 -13.95 2.57 13.68
CA THR A 1 -14.39 2.95 12.33
C THR A 1 -15.58 3.88 12.45
N PHE A 2 -15.58 4.96 11.74
CA PHE A 2 -16.71 5.89 11.61
C PHE A 2 -17.16 5.87 10.16
N THR A 3 -18.46 5.73 9.93
CA THR A 3 -19.05 5.67 8.59
C THR A 3 -20.06 6.79 8.48
N TRP A 4 -20.08 7.52 7.38
CA TRP A 4 -21.15 8.43 7.06
C TRP A 4 -22.29 7.64 6.40
N ASP A 5 -23.37 7.46 7.14
CA ASP A 5 -24.61 6.85 6.68
C ASP A 5 -25.82 7.64 7.21
N GLU A 6 -27.01 7.25 6.83
CA GLU A 6 -28.28 7.93 7.22
C GLU A 6 -28.54 7.89 8.74
N PHE A 7 -27.80 7.08 9.52
CA PHE A 7 -27.97 6.92 10.96
C PHE A 7 -26.94 7.68 11.77
N THR A 8 -25.99 8.36 11.13
CA THR A 8 -25.02 9.18 11.86
C THR A 8 -25.61 10.55 12.22
N PRO A 9 -25.21 11.14 13.36
CA PRO A 9 -25.67 12.48 13.73
C PRO A 9 -25.00 13.59 12.94
N PHE A 10 -24.25 13.23 11.90
CA PHE A 10 -23.52 14.14 11.03
C PHE A 10 -23.98 13.97 9.59
N HIS A 11 -24.30 15.09 8.96
CA HIS A 11 -24.59 15.13 7.54
C HIS A 11 -23.39 15.70 6.80
N LEU A 12 -22.83 14.92 5.89
CA LEU A 12 -21.76 15.39 5.01
C LEU A 12 -22.41 16.26 3.93
N LEU A 13 -22.14 17.58 3.99
CA LEU A 13 -22.71 18.54 3.04
C LEU A 13 -21.86 18.64 1.78
N ASP A 14 -20.53 18.60 1.94
CA ASP A 14 -19.60 18.74 0.84
C ASP A 14 -18.29 18.05 1.14
N ILE A 15 -17.60 17.63 0.08
CA ILE A 15 -16.30 17.04 0.13
C ILE A 15 -15.46 17.56 -1.04
N GLU A 16 -14.40 18.30 -0.72
CA GLU A 16 -13.48 18.84 -1.70
C GLU A 16 -12.15 18.06 -1.70
N GLY A 17 -11.42 18.12 -2.80
CA GLY A 17 -10.06 17.57 -2.90
C GLY A 17 -9.98 16.08 -3.23
N ILE A 18 -11.09 15.38 -3.45
CA ILE A 18 -11.09 13.95 -3.84
C ILE A 18 -10.59 13.78 -5.27
N TYR A 19 -11.11 14.53 -6.22
CA TYR A 19 -10.84 14.33 -7.65
C TYR A 19 -9.63 15.11 -8.17
N GLY A 20 -9.24 16.21 -7.48
CA GLY A 20 -8.13 17.05 -7.91
C GLY A 20 -6.79 16.49 -7.48
N ILE A 21 -5.78 16.62 -8.34
CA ILE A 21 -4.38 16.42 -7.99
C ILE A 21 -3.57 17.60 -8.52
N GLU A 22 -2.69 18.14 -7.69
CA GLU A 22 -1.81 19.25 -8.07
C GLU A 22 -0.36 18.77 -8.17
N SER A 23 0.40 19.41 -9.05
CA SER A 23 1.82 19.17 -9.18
C SER A 23 2.62 20.44 -8.91
N ASN A 24 3.82 20.26 -8.38
CA ASN A 24 4.84 21.29 -8.35
C ASN A 24 5.75 21.09 -9.58
N VAL A 25 5.61 21.95 -10.57
CA VAL A 25 6.40 21.92 -11.80
C VAL A 25 7.62 22.81 -11.61
N VAL A 26 8.81 22.24 -11.73
CA VAL A 26 10.08 22.97 -11.64
C VAL A 26 10.56 23.31 -13.05
N THR A 27 10.76 24.60 -13.30
CA THR A 27 11.25 25.11 -14.57
C THR A 27 12.46 26.02 -14.34
N SER A 28 13.34 26.12 -15.34
CA SER A 28 14.41 27.12 -15.39
C SER A 28 14.11 28.13 -16.48
N GLU A 29 14.30 29.42 -16.18
CA GLU A 29 14.16 30.51 -17.17
C GLU A 29 15.29 30.45 -18.19
N ASN A 30 14.94 30.69 -19.46
CA ASN A 30 15.89 30.82 -20.53
C ASN A 30 16.28 32.32 -20.67
N THR A 31 17.56 32.61 -20.74
CA THR A 31 18.05 34.00 -20.87
C THR A 31 18.11 34.49 -22.30
N THR A 32 18.06 33.63 -23.28
CA THR A 32 18.26 33.93 -24.70
C THR A 32 17.09 33.59 -25.62
N THR A 33 16.11 32.84 -25.12
CA THR A 33 14.91 32.41 -25.85
C THR A 33 13.68 32.58 -24.98
N ASP A 34 12.53 32.82 -25.63
CA ASP A 34 11.25 32.87 -24.91
C ASP A 34 10.90 31.53 -24.26
N GLY A 35 10.25 31.62 -23.09
CA GLY A 35 9.80 30.44 -22.35
C GLY A 35 10.80 29.94 -21.31
N SER A 36 10.51 28.78 -20.74
CA SER A 36 11.32 28.12 -19.72
C SER A 36 11.56 26.65 -20.06
N THR A 37 12.63 26.09 -19.53
CA THR A 37 12.96 24.67 -19.70
C THR A 37 12.40 23.89 -18.52
N TYR A 38 11.65 22.83 -18.80
CA TYR A 38 11.13 21.89 -17.81
C TYR A 38 12.28 21.12 -17.15
N GLN A 39 12.32 21.10 -15.82
CA GLN A 39 13.32 20.39 -15.02
C GLN A 39 12.77 19.16 -14.31
N GLY A 40 11.46 19.14 -14.05
CA GLY A 40 10.79 18.02 -13.39
C GLY A 40 9.47 18.45 -12.76
N ALA A 41 8.72 17.47 -12.30
CA ALA A 41 7.50 17.72 -11.53
C ALA A 41 7.37 16.67 -10.41
N THR A 42 6.75 17.08 -9.30
CA THR A 42 6.35 16.18 -8.21
C THR A 42 4.90 16.46 -7.86
N ALA A 43 4.14 15.42 -7.52
CA ALA A 43 2.81 15.62 -6.99
C ALA A 43 2.89 16.39 -5.65
N LYS A 44 1.99 17.33 -5.46
CA LYS A 44 1.84 18.00 -4.17
C LYS A 44 1.04 17.11 -3.21
N GLU A 45 1.22 17.35 -1.92
CA GLU A 45 0.32 16.82 -0.90
C GLU A 45 -1.14 17.19 -1.23
N ARG A 46 -2.05 16.30 -0.92
CA ARG A 46 -3.48 16.50 -1.14
C ARG A 46 -4.12 17.06 0.13
N ASN A 47 -5.03 18.01 -0.02
CA ASN A 47 -5.89 18.45 1.06
C ASN A 47 -7.33 18.07 0.76
N ILE A 48 -7.95 17.30 1.66
CA ILE A 48 -9.35 16.92 1.58
C ILE A 48 -10.11 17.71 2.63
N VAL A 49 -11.11 18.45 2.21
CA VAL A 49 -11.93 19.28 3.09
C VAL A 49 -13.34 18.70 3.16
N LEU A 50 -13.74 18.37 4.38
CA LEU A 50 -15.08 17.86 4.66
C LEU A 50 -15.90 18.96 5.33
N THR A 51 -17.05 19.30 4.76
CA THR A 51 -18.03 20.17 5.41
C THR A 51 -19.16 19.31 5.96
N VAL A 52 -19.29 19.31 7.28
CA VAL A 52 -20.25 18.48 8.00
C VAL A 52 -21.22 19.34 8.80
N GLU A 53 -22.45 18.92 8.80
CA GLU A 53 -23.54 19.56 9.54
C GLU A 53 -23.96 18.67 10.72
N MET A 54 -24.36 19.28 11.82
CA MET A 54 -24.79 18.63 13.04
C MET A 54 -26.08 19.28 13.52
N ASP A 55 -27.14 18.51 13.66
CA ASP A 55 -28.50 19.02 13.94
C ASP A 55 -28.98 18.82 15.37
N SER A 56 -28.33 17.96 16.16
CA SER A 56 -28.79 17.58 17.48
C SER A 56 -27.64 17.25 18.45
N ASN A 57 -27.92 17.15 19.73
CA ASN A 57 -26.99 16.71 20.78
C ASN A 57 -25.56 17.30 20.68
N TYR A 58 -25.46 18.59 20.38
CA TYR A 58 -24.24 19.27 19.98
C TYR A 58 -23.01 18.98 20.83
N LYS A 59 -23.17 18.90 22.18
CA LYS A 59 -22.05 18.63 23.06
C LYS A 59 -21.51 17.20 22.90
N ALA A 60 -22.41 16.23 22.81
CA ALA A 60 -22.03 14.82 22.67
C ALA A 60 -21.44 14.58 21.26
N ASN A 61 -22.10 15.10 20.22
CA ASN A 61 -21.69 14.94 18.83
C ASN A 61 -20.36 15.65 18.55
N ARG A 62 -20.17 16.86 19.06
CA ARG A 62 -18.86 17.54 19.00
C ARG A 62 -17.74 16.72 19.64
N ASN A 63 -17.98 16.13 20.80
CA ASN A 63 -17.00 15.28 21.44
C ASN A 63 -16.72 14.01 20.60
N LEU A 64 -17.74 13.45 19.97
CA LEU A 64 -17.59 12.34 19.05
C LEU A 64 -16.74 12.75 17.83
N LEU A 65 -17.00 13.91 17.24
CA LEU A 65 -16.23 14.45 16.11
C LEU A 65 -14.73 14.55 16.46
N TYR A 66 -14.39 15.15 17.59
CA TYR A 66 -12.98 15.28 18.04
C TYR A 66 -12.33 13.94 18.39
N ARG A 67 -13.11 12.94 18.79
CA ARG A 67 -12.60 11.58 19.02
C ARG A 67 -12.39 10.82 17.70
N THR A 68 -13.22 11.08 16.70
CA THR A 68 -13.12 10.47 15.38
C THR A 68 -11.96 11.05 14.59
N PHE A 69 -11.74 12.36 14.70
CA PHE A 69 -10.66 13.08 14.01
C PHE A 69 -9.65 13.64 15.03
N PRO A 70 -8.87 12.76 15.67
CA PRO A 70 -7.90 13.21 16.67
C PRO A 70 -6.72 13.91 16.00
N ILE A 71 -6.37 15.10 16.48
CA ILE A 71 -5.17 15.82 16.05
C ILE A 71 -3.92 15.01 16.42
N LYS A 72 -2.88 15.07 15.60
CA LYS A 72 -1.58 14.37 15.78
C LYS A 72 -1.66 12.84 15.68
N ARG A 73 -2.61 12.33 14.97
CA ARG A 73 -2.70 10.90 14.65
C ARG A 73 -3.04 10.76 13.17
N THR A 74 -2.41 9.80 12.55
CA THR A 74 -2.75 9.37 11.19
C THR A 74 -4.08 8.61 11.22
N GLY A 75 -4.94 8.92 10.27
CA GLY A 75 -6.17 8.19 10.00
C GLY A 75 -6.18 7.67 8.56
N THR A 76 -7.06 6.72 8.30
CA THR A 76 -7.31 6.22 6.94
C THR A 76 -8.74 6.54 6.57
N MET A 77 -8.92 7.23 5.46
CA MET A 77 -10.22 7.49 4.86
C MET A 77 -10.46 6.50 3.73
N GLN A 78 -11.62 5.87 3.73
CA GLN A 78 -12.10 5.07 2.60
C GLN A 78 -13.15 5.86 1.84
N TYR A 79 -13.01 5.91 0.54
CA TYR A 79 -13.95 6.52 -0.38
C TYR A 79 -14.47 5.44 -1.32
N ILE A 80 -15.79 5.36 -1.45
CA ILE A 80 -16.47 4.34 -2.27
C ILE A 80 -17.24 5.06 -3.36
N GLU A 81 -16.94 4.74 -4.62
CA GLU A 81 -17.62 5.26 -5.80
C GLU A 81 -17.85 4.12 -6.78
N ASP A 82 -19.07 4.01 -7.31
CA ASP A 82 -19.47 2.97 -8.28
C ASP A 82 -19.14 1.53 -7.86
N GLY A 83 -19.05 1.26 -6.56
CA GLY A 83 -18.72 -0.05 -6.01
C GLY A 83 -17.22 -0.30 -5.84
N GLU A 84 -16.37 0.60 -6.30
CA GLU A 84 -14.94 0.57 -6.05
C GLU A 84 -14.60 1.35 -4.78
N ALA A 85 -13.85 0.73 -3.89
CA ALA A 85 -13.42 1.34 -2.64
C ALA A 85 -11.92 1.61 -2.67
N LYS A 86 -11.53 2.85 -2.39
CA LYS A 86 -10.15 3.29 -2.31
C LYS A 86 -9.86 3.90 -0.95
N ALA A 87 -8.63 3.85 -0.52
CA ALA A 87 -8.18 4.39 0.76
C ALA A 87 -7.08 5.43 0.58
N ILE A 88 -7.07 6.41 1.48
CA ILE A 88 -6.00 7.39 1.58
C ILE A 88 -5.68 7.65 3.06
N GLU A 89 -4.40 7.76 3.37
CA GLU A 89 -3.95 8.14 4.72
C GLU A 89 -3.97 9.66 4.86
N TYR A 90 -4.37 10.12 6.05
CA TYR A 90 -4.48 11.54 6.35
C TYR A 90 -4.03 11.88 7.77
N GLU A 91 -3.59 13.12 7.96
CA GLU A 91 -3.49 13.78 9.24
C GLU A 91 -4.54 14.90 9.33
N VAL A 92 -5.12 15.07 10.53
CA VAL A 92 -6.08 16.16 10.75
C VAL A 92 -5.33 17.47 10.89
N GLU A 93 -5.49 18.36 9.91
CA GLU A 93 -4.88 19.70 9.94
C GLU A 93 -5.68 20.66 10.81
N SER A 94 -7.00 20.70 10.62
CA SER A 94 -7.88 21.56 11.41
C SER A 94 -9.31 21.04 11.49
N ILE A 95 -10.01 21.43 12.56
CA ILE A 95 -11.45 21.29 12.71
C ILE A 95 -11.98 22.67 13.12
N ILE A 96 -12.63 23.35 12.22
CA ILE A 96 -13.09 24.72 12.38
C ILE A 96 -14.61 24.73 12.47
N PRO A 97 -15.20 25.23 13.58
CA PRO A 97 -16.64 25.44 13.62
C PRO A 97 -17.02 26.58 12.69
N GLY A 98 -18.02 26.36 11.86
CA GLY A 98 -18.64 27.38 11.02
C GLY A 98 -19.73 28.12 11.80
N ASN A 99 -21.00 27.91 11.44
CA ASN A 99 -22.11 28.53 12.16
C ASN A 99 -22.31 27.82 13.52
N THR A 100 -22.16 28.56 14.63
CA THR A 100 -22.37 28.03 15.98
C THR A 100 -23.67 28.52 16.63
N THR A 101 -24.42 29.40 15.95
CA THR A 101 -25.67 29.98 16.44
C THR A 101 -26.84 29.45 15.61
N GLY A 102 -27.77 28.77 16.23
CA GLY A 102 -28.94 28.23 15.55
C GLY A 102 -29.22 26.77 15.85
N VAL A 103 -30.15 26.22 15.11
CA VAL A 103 -30.59 24.81 15.21
C VAL A 103 -29.61 23.85 14.52
N VAL A 104 -28.81 24.37 13.62
CA VAL A 104 -27.85 23.63 12.82
C VAL A 104 -26.46 24.21 13.03
N ARG A 105 -25.48 23.36 13.17
CA ARG A 105 -24.08 23.75 13.37
C ARG A 105 -23.17 23.03 12.39
N ASP A 106 -22.33 23.81 11.73
CA ASP A 106 -21.43 23.31 10.71
C ASP A 106 -20.01 23.20 11.25
N TYR A 107 -19.27 22.26 10.72
CA TYR A 107 -17.83 22.08 10.97
C TYR A 107 -17.14 21.83 9.64
N THR A 108 -16.02 22.52 9.45
CA THR A 108 -15.10 22.23 8.34
C THR A 108 -13.89 21.50 8.90
N ILE A 109 -13.62 20.31 8.34
CA ILE A 109 -12.53 19.43 8.74
C ILE A 109 -11.54 19.39 7.58
N SER A 110 -10.31 19.86 7.80
CA SER A 110 -9.22 19.81 6.83
C SER A 110 -8.34 18.61 7.14
N LEU A 111 -8.21 17.73 6.13
CA LEU A 111 -7.42 16.50 6.18
C LEU A 111 -6.26 16.64 5.18
N LYS A 112 -5.04 16.60 5.71
CA LYS A 112 -3.83 16.68 4.93
C LYS A 112 -3.31 15.28 4.62
N CYS A 113 -3.18 14.95 3.34
CA CYS A 113 -2.67 13.68 2.87
C CYS A 113 -1.26 13.90 2.29
N THR A 114 -0.25 13.45 3.02
CA THR A 114 1.16 13.60 2.62
C THR A 114 1.50 12.74 1.41
N ASP A 115 0.88 11.56 1.29
CA ASP A 115 0.82 10.78 0.06
C ASP A 115 -0.47 11.15 -0.68
N PRO A 116 -0.41 11.82 -1.85
CA PRO A 116 -1.61 12.33 -2.52
C PRO A 116 -2.42 11.27 -3.25
N TYR A 117 -1.93 10.04 -3.33
CA TYR A 117 -2.54 8.98 -4.11
C TYR A 117 -3.50 8.13 -3.27
N PHE A 118 -4.66 7.86 -3.86
CA PHE A 118 -5.55 6.83 -3.35
C PHE A 118 -4.99 5.45 -3.68
N LYS A 119 -5.09 4.54 -2.73
CA LYS A 119 -4.66 3.14 -2.86
C LYS A 119 -5.87 2.22 -2.86
N ASP A 120 -5.77 1.12 -3.57
CA ASP A 120 -6.75 0.06 -3.48
C ASP A 120 -6.74 -0.54 -2.06
N LEU A 121 -7.88 -1.10 -1.63
CA LEU A 121 -8.00 -1.66 -0.28
C LEU A 121 -7.25 -2.98 -0.11
N ALA A 122 -7.00 -3.69 -1.19
CA ALA A 122 -6.26 -4.93 -1.20
C ALA A 122 -5.10 -4.84 -2.18
N ASP A 123 -3.95 -5.36 -1.78
CA ASP A 123 -2.80 -5.51 -2.65
C ASP A 123 -3.07 -6.58 -3.71
N ILE A 124 -2.46 -6.43 -4.88
CA ILE A 124 -2.45 -7.48 -5.91
C ILE A 124 -1.28 -8.40 -5.60
N GLU A 125 -1.58 -9.64 -5.23
CA GLU A 125 -0.57 -10.66 -5.02
C GLU A 125 -0.40 -11.52 -6.27
N VAL A 126 0.84 -11.67 -6.74
CA VAL A 126 1.19 -12.51 -7.87
C VAL A 126 2.20 -13.56 -7.43
N VAL A 127 1.79 -14.82 -7.44
CA VAL A 127 2.66 -15.94 -7.09
C VAL A 127 3.41 -16.41 -8.33
N MET A 128 4.75 -16.36 -8.29
CA MET A 128 5.62 -16.78 -9.41
C MET A 128 5.99 -18.27 -9.35
N ALA A 129 5.61 -18.99 -8.30
CA ALA A 129 5.84 -20.43 -8.19
C ALA A 129 4.57 -21.10 -7.65
N SER A 130 4.05 -22.05 -8.39
CA SER A 130 2.86 -22.80 -8.02
C SER A 130 3.10 -24.30 -8.01
N TRP A 131 2.30 -25.02 -7.22
CA TRP A 131 2.26 -26.46 -7.30
C TRP A 131 1.34 -26.88 -8.44
N VAL A 132 1.88 -27.64 -9.40
CA VAL A 132 1.11 -28.27 -10.46
C VAL A 132 0.82 -29.72 -10.04
N SER A 133 -0.46 -30.09 -10.06
CA SER A 133 -0.87 -31.46 -9.72
C SER A 133 -0.53 -32.41 -10.86
N ASP A 134 0.26 -33.44 -10.56
CA ASP A 134 0.53 -34.56 -11.47
C ASP A 134 -0.44 -35.75 -11.23
N PHE A 135 -1.45 -35.51 -10.38
CA PHE A 135 -2.42 -36.52 -10.02
C PHE A 135 -3.72 -36.39 -10.81
N TYR A 136 -4.09 -37.44 -11.52
CA TYR A 136 -5.35 -37.55 -12.25
C TYR A 136 -5.90 -38.99 -12.16
N PHE A 137 -7.20 -39.12 -12.27
CA PHE A 137 -7.86 -40.45 -12.32
C PHE A 137 -8.06 -40.89 -13.77
N PRO A 138 -7.92 -42.26 -14.06
CA PRO A 138 -7.57 -43.32 -13.12
C PRO A 138 -6.08 -43.35 -12.78
N ALA A 139 -5.75 -43.65 -11.51
CA ALA A 139 -4.40 -43.67 -11.01
C ALA A 139 -3.99 -45.04 -10.51
N CYS A 140 -2.79 -45.47 -10.89
CA CYS A 140 -2.12 -46.63 -10.29
C CYS A 140 -1.04 -46.13 -9.32
N PHE A 141 -0.85 -46.88 -8.23
CA PHE A 141 0.18 -46.58 -7.24
C PHE A 141 1.26 -47.69 -7.34
N PRO A 142 2.38 -47.42 -8.03
CA PRO A 142 3.50 -48.34 -8.10
C PRO A 142 4.17 -48.47 -6.73
N GLU A 143 4.87 -49.61 -6.47
CA GLU A 143 5.60 -49.84 -5.23
C GLU A 143 6.69 -48.81 -4.97
N GLU A 144 7.24 -48.20 -6.02
CA GLU A 144 8.28 -47.17 -5.99
C GLU A 144 7.77 -45.77 -5.52
N GLY A 145 6.43 -45.66 -5.33
CA GLY A 145 5.77 -44.40 -4.98
C GLY A 145 5.34 -43.61 -6.22
N ARG A 146 4.57 -42.55 -5.99
CA ARG A 146 4.12 -41.61 -7.04
C ARG A 146 4.31 -40.19 -6.59
N ILE A 147 4.78 -39.36 -7.48
CA ILE A 147 4.83 -37.91 -7.30
C ILE A 147 3.43 -37.35 -7.56
N PHE A 148 2.86 -36.63 -6.61
CA PHE A 148 1.50 -36.09 -6.69
C PHE A 148 1.45 -34.68 -7.31
N GLY A 149 2.60 -34.04 -7.43
CA GLY A 149 2.73 -32.74 -8.04
C GLY A 149 4.19 -32.29 -8.02
N HIS A 150 4.48 -31.36 -8.87
CA HIS A 150 5.78 -30.69 -8.92
C HIS A 150 5.60 -29.19 -8.79
N ARG A 151 6.66 -28.51 -8.41
CA ARG A 151 6.67 -27.06 -8.31
C ARG A 151 7.12 -26.49 -9.65
N GLU A 152 6.25 -25.71 -10.27
CA GLU A 152 6.57 -24.96 -11.46
C GLU A 152 6.80 -23.50 -11.07
N ALA A 153 7.92 -22.94 -11.53
CA ALA A 153 8.26 -21.54 -11.33
C ALA A 153 8.10 -20.80 -12.66
N ASP A 154 7.21 -19.84 -12.70
CA ASP A 154 7.11 -18.92 -13.80
C ASP A 154 8.23 -17.89 -13.69
N LEU A 155 9.07 -17.81 -14.71
CA LEU A 155 10.19 -16.86 -14.74
C LEU A 155 9.75 -15.43 -15.03
N VAL A 156 8.59 -15.26 -15.66
CA VAL A 156 8.03 -13.95 -16.02
C VAL A 156 6.54 -13.95 -15.67
N LYS A 157 6.13 -12.92 -14.95
CA LYS A 157 4.71 -12.60 -14.68
C LYS A 157 4.44 -11.18 -15.09
N GLU A 158 3.31 -10.94 -15.69
CA GLU A 158 2.79 -9.62 -16.00
C GLU A 158 1.94 -9.12 -14.84
N ILE A 159 2.21 -7.91 -14.39
CA ILE A 159 1.43 -7.21 -13.36
C ILE A 159 0.98 -5.90 -13.98
N GLU A 160 -0.32 -5.77 -14.20
CA GLU A 160 -0.92 -4.58 -14.78
C GLU A 160 -1.29 -3.58 -13.67
N ASN A 161 -0.82 -2.34 -13.81
CA ASN A 161 -1.27 -1.21 -13.00
C ASN A 161 -2.34 -0.42 -13.75
N ASN A 162 -3.55 -0.97 -13.82
CA ASN A 162 -4.64 -0.41 -14.63
C ASN A 162 -5.21 0.91 -14.08
N ASN A 163 -5.06 1.16 -12.79
CA ASN A 163 -5.65 2.32 -12.12
C ASN A 163 -4.62 3.34 -11.64
N GLY A 164 -3.34 3.06 -11.85
CA GLY A 164 -2.25 3.93 -11.38
C GLY A 164 -1.80 4.91 -12.44
N ALA A 165 -1.71 6.18 -12.06
CA ALA A 165 -1.19 7.25 -12.92
C ALA A 165 0.34 7.33 -12.91
N ASP A 166 1.03 6.61 -12.04
CA ASP A 166 2.49 6.67 -11.86
C ASP A 166 3.07 5.28 -11.54
N ASN A 167 4.38 5.20 -11.47
CA ASN A 167 5.09 4.00 -11.08
C ASN A 167 4.84 3.66 -9.61
N ILE A 168 4.36 2.46 -9.35
CA ILE A 168 4.16 1.93 -8.00
C ILE A 168 5.35 1.07 -7.57
N GLY A 169 5.67 1.13 -6.28
CA GLY A 169 6.60 0.20 -5.68
C GLY A 169 5.96 -1.18 -5.50
N ILE A 170 6.80 -2.18 -5.46
CA ILE A 170 6.40 -3.56 -5.19
C ILE A 170 7.07 -4.07 -3.91
N THR A 171 6.41 -5.03 -3.25
CA THR A 171 7.02 -5.87 -2.23
C THR A 171 7.31 -7.22 -2.85
N ALA A 172 8.60 -7.57 -2.99
CA ALA A 172 9.01 -8.86 -3.53
C ALA A 172 9.49 -9.78 -2.41
N ILE A 173 8.96 -10.99 -2.35
CA ILE A 173 9.27 -11.98 -1.33
C ILE A 173 9.90 -13.21 -1.99
N PHE A 174 11.11 -13.55 -1.55
CA PHE A 174 11.80 -14.77 -1.92
C PHE A 174 11.80 -15.72 -0.73
N ARG A 175 11.24 -16.89 -0.90
CA ARG A 175 11.35 -18.00 0.05
C ARG A 175 12.27 -19.05 -0.54
N ALA A 176 13.26 -19.48 0.22
CA ALA A 176 14.17 -20.55 -0.20
C ALA A 176 13.72 -21.91 0.33
N ASP A 177 13.52 -22.86 -0.57
CA ASP A 177 13.32 -24.28 -0.22
C ASP A 177 14.65 -25.07 -0.28
N GLY A 178 15.73 -24.43 -0.69
CA GLY A 178 17.11 -24.90 -0.75
C GLY A 178 18.05 -23.71 -0.75
N ILE A 179 19.32 -23.92 -1.07
CA ILE A 179 20.29 -22.81 -1.14
C ILE A 179 20.04 -22.01 -2.43
N VAL A 180 19.73 -20.72 -2.29
CA VAL A 180 19.57 -19.79 -3.40
C VAL A 180 20.67 -18.72 -3.34
N LYS A 181 21.42 -18.57 -4.43
CA LYS A 181 22.47 -17.58 -4.54
C LYS A 181 21.97 -16.32 -5.25
N ASN A 182 22.22 -15.16 -4.62
CA ASN A 182 22.00 -13.86 -5.23
C ASN A 182 20.59 -13.72 -5.84
N PRO A 183 19.48 -13.88 -5.09
CA PRO A 183 18.14 -13.73 -5.64
C PRO A 183 17.98 -12.36 -6.27
N ALA A 184 17.32 -12.31 -7.42
CA ALA A 184 17.14 -11.07 -8.18
C ALA A 184 15.77 -11.02 -8.83
N ILE A 185 15.24 -9.80 -8.96
CA ILE A 185 14.03 -9.49 -9.72
C ILE A 185 14.37 -8.49 -10.82
N TYR A 186 13.87 -8.74 -12.03
CA TYR A 186 14.13 -7.93 -13.20
C TYR A 186 12.81 -7.34 -13.72
N HIS A 187 12.83 -6.06 -14.03
CA HIS A 187 11.74 -5.40 -14.74
C HIS A 187 12.04 -5.43 -16.25
N SER A 188 11.26 -6.23 -17.00
CA SER A 188 11.56 -6.55 -18.41
C SER A 188 11.55 -5.31 -19.33
N GLU A 189 10.59 -4.39 -19.14
CA GLU A 189 10.46 -3.21 -20.00
C GLU A 189 11.60 -2.20 -19.80
N SER A 190 11.97 -1.91 -18.54
CA SER A 190 13.00 -0.92 -18.24
C SER A 190 14.41 -1.49 -18.21
N GLY A 191 14.56 -2.81 -18.18
CA GLY A 191 15.83 -3.50 -17.99
C GLY A 191 16.45 -3.29 -16.60
N LYS A 192 15.73 -2.64 -15.68
CA LYS A 192 16.18 -2.44 -14.30
C LYS A 192 16.04 -3.72 -13.52
N TYR A 193 16.88 -3.89 -12.50
CA TYR A 193 16.83 -5.06 -11.64
C TYR A 193 17.25 -4.71 -10.21
N ILE A 194 16.82 -5.53 -9.28
CA ILE A 194 17.27 -5.54 -7.88
C ILE A 194 17.83 -6.93 -7.63
N LYS A 195 19.08 -7.00 -7.14
CA LYS A 195 19.78 -8.24 -6.84
C LYS A 195 20.32 -8.16 -5.42
N VAL A 196 20.11 -9.22 -4.64
CA VAL A 196 20.70 -9.37 -3.31
C VAL A 196 22.04 -10.05 -3.47
N GLY A 197 23.10 -9.39 -3.02
CA GLY A 197 24.48 -9.79 -3.28
C GLY A 197 25.12 -9.05 -4.47
N TYR A 198 26.44 -8.90 -4.44
CA TYR A 198 27.21 -8.20 -5.46
C TYR A 198 28.51 -8.93 -5.78
N ALA A 199 29.16 -8.55 -6.87
CA ALA A 199 30.42 -9.20 -7.32
C ALA A 199 31.47 -9.17 -6.22
N GLY A 200 31.94 -10.36 -5.83
CA GLY A 200 32.93 -10.55 -4.74
C GLY A 200 32.33 -10.68 -3.33
N ASN A 201 31.02 -10.54 -3.20
CA ASN A 201 30.30 -10.79 -1.94
C ASN A 201 28.95 -11.43 -2.26
N ASP A 202 28.98 -12.71 -2.59
CA ASP A 202 27.77 -13.47 -2.89
C ASP A 202 26.91 -13.65 -1.65
N PHE A 203 25.61 -13.43 -1.81
CA PHE A 203 24.60 -13.68 -0.80
C PHE A 203 23.99 -15.06 -1.01
N GLU A 204 23.93 -15.86 0.04
CA GLU A 204 23.30 -17.18 0.03
C GLU A 204 22.08 -17.18 0.96
N LEU A 205 20.93 -17.41 0.40
CA LEU A 205 19.69 -17.62 1.14
C LEU A 205 19.55 -19.10 1.44
N GLN A 206 19.46 -19.45 2.72
CA GLN A 206 19.39 -20.84 3.17
C GLN A 206 17.93 -21.34 3.14
N SER A 207 17.75 -22.66 3.14
CA SER A 207 16.42 -23.27 3.19
C SER A 207 15.61 -22.79 4.40
N GLY A 208 14.37 -22.38 4.17
CA GLY A 208 13.46 -21.84 5.18
C GLY A 208 13.63 -20.35 5.47
N GLN A 209 14.66 -19.71 4.94
CA GLN A 209 14.81 -18.26 5.06
C GLN A 209 13.98 -17.51 4.01
N TYR A 210 13.67 -16.24 4.32
CA TYR A 210 12.99 -15.33 3.41
C TYR A 210 13.82 -14.07 3.19
N VAL A 211 13.78 -13.53 1.98
CA VAL A 211 14.21 -12.18 1.67
C VAL A 211 12.98 -11.38 1.26
N VAL A 212 12.76 -10.25 1.92
CA VAL A 212 11.69 -9.30 1.62
C VAL A 212 12.29 -8.00 1.12
N ILE A 213 11.91 -7.59 -0.09
CA ILE A 213 12.40 -6.39 -0.75
C ILE A 213 11.26 -5.41 -0.90
N PHE A 214 11.36 -4.26 -0.26
CA PHE A 214 10.45 -3.14 -0.46
C PHE A 214 11.04 -2.14 -1.44
N THR A 215 10.25 -1.75 -2.45
CA THR A 215 10.64 -0.74 -3.43
C THR A 215 9.78 0.52 -3.38
N HIS A 216 8.87 0.60 -2.42
CA HIS A 216 7.96 1.74 -2.25
C HIS A 216 8.71 3.04 -1.95
N THR A 217 8.16 4.15 -2.40
CA THR A 217 8.72 5.49 -2.11
C THR A 217 8.77 5.72 -0.60
N GLY A 218 9.95 6.10 -0.09
CA GLY A 218 10.17 6.31 1.34
C GLY A 218 10.43 5.04 2.16
N LYS A 219 10.23 3.84 1.58
CA LYS A 219 10.38 2.54 2.26
C LYS A 219 11.19 1.56 1.40
N LYS A 220 12.41 1.94 1.01
CA LYS A 220 13.28 1.09 0.16
C LYS A 220 14.28 0.37 1.04
N ASN A 221 14.02 -0.88 1.36
CA ASN A 221 14.87 -1.71 2.19
C ASN A 221 14.81 -3.18 1.77
N ILE A 222 15.83 -3.93 2.14
CA ILE A 222 15.90 -5.39 1.98
C ILE A 222 16.05 -6.01 3.36
N TYR A 223 15.22 -6.98 3.67
CA TYR A 223 15.20 -7.68 4.94
C TYR A 223 15.42 -9.17 4.75
N LEU A 224 16.24 -9.75 5.63
CA LEU A 224 16.37 -11.20 5.81
C LEU A 224 15.52 -11.61 7.02
N LEU A 225 14.66 -12.61 6.84
CA LEU A 225 13.99 -13.29 7.93
C LEU A 225 14.60 -14.69 8.07
N ASP A 226 15.08 -14.99 9.26
CA ASP A 226 15.71 -16.26 9.61
C ASP A 226 15.02 -16.87 10.83
N GLY A 227 14.76 -18.17 10.78
CA GLY A 227 14.14 -18.90 11.88
C GLY A 227 12.66 -18.61 12.11
N VAL A 228 11.96 -17.98 11.14
CA VAL A 228 10.53 -17.67 11.21
C VAL A 228 9.75 -18.71 10.42
N SER A 229 8.79 -19.35 11.05
CA SER A 229 7.92 -20.33 10.41
C SER A 229 6.83 -19.64 9.57
N GLN A 230 6.31 -20.35 8.57
CA GLN A 230 5.20 -19.86 7.78
C GLN A 230 3.96 -19.60 8.64
N ALA A 231 3.73 -20.39 9.69
CA ALA A 231 2.58 -20.22 10.58
C ALA A 231 2.68 -18.89 11.35
N GLU A 232 3.87 -18.52 11.84
CA GLU A 232 4.10 -17.23 12.50
C GLU A 232 3.88 -16.05 11.55
N ILE A 233 4.30 -16.17 10.29
CA ILE A 233 4.04 -15.14 9.27
C ILE A 233 2.53 -15.01 9.02
N GLU A 234 1.81 -16.12 8.92
CA GLU A 234 0.37 -16.14 8.67
C GLU A 234 -0.48 -15.60 9.84
N GLU A 235 0.07 -15.48 11.05
CA GLU A 235 -0.58 -14.81 12.17
C GLU A 235 -0.71 -13.29 11.96
N HIS A 236 0.14 -12.71 11.09
CA HIS A 236 0.16 -11.28 10.80
C HIS A 236 -0.60 -10.95 9.51
N LYS A 237 -1.83 -11.43 9.39
CA LYS A 237 -2.73 -11.05 8.30
C LYS A 237 -3.49 -9.79 8.63
N ASP A 238 -3.64 -8.94 7.64
CA ASP A 238 -4.48 -7.77 7.71
C ASP A 238 -5.98 -8.15 7.69
N ARG A 239 -6.84 -7.13 7.76
CA ARG A 239 -8.32 -7.33 7.71
C ARG A 239 -8.83 -7.92 6.39
N TYR A 240 -8.01 -7.94 5.33
CA TYR A 240 -8.34 -8.52 4.02
C TYR A 240 -7.76 -9.93 3.85
N GLY A 241 -7.03 -10.45 4.85
CA GLY A 241 -6.40 -11.75 4.83
C GLY A 241 -5.04 -11.79 4.13
N MET A 242 -4.50 -10.63 3.74
CA MET A 242 -3.16 -10.49 3.18
C MET A 242 -2.13 -10.40 4.30
N ILE A 243 -0.92 -10.92 4.05
CA ILE A 243 0.16 -10.84 5.04
C ILE A 243 0.66 -9.39 5.12
N ASP A 244 0.63 -8.83 6.32
CA ASP A 244 1.23 -7.53 6.62
C ASP A 244 2.76 -7.67 6.74
N TRP A 245 3.44 -7.60 5.61
CA TRP A 245 4.89 -7.74 5.53
C TRP A 245 5.64 -6.62 6.27
N GLU A 246 5.07 -5.45 6.44
CA GLU A 246 5.69 -4.37 7.23
C GLU A 246 5.78 -4.76 8.70
N THR A 247 4.70 -5.30 9.25
CA THR A 247 4.68 -5.83 10.62
C THR A 247 5.63 -7.02 10.76
N VAL A 248 5.59 -7.97 9.83
CA VAL A 248 6.48 -9.16 9.87
C VAL A 248 7.96 -8.75 9.88
N VAL A 249 8.39 -7.87 8.98
CA VAL A 249 9.81 -7.44 8.95
C VAL A 249 10.19 -6.58 10.14
N SER A 250 9.27 -5.85 10.73
CA SER A 250 9.54 -5.06 11.94
C SER A 250 9.80 -5.94 13.16
N MET A 251 9.20 -7.12 13.20
CA MET A 251 9.33 -8.08 14.32
C MET A 251 10.50 -9.05 14.12
N TYR A 252 10.70 -9.53 12.91
CA TYR A 252 11.59 -10.65 12.62
C TYR A 252 12.71 -10.32 11.63
N GLY A 253 12.62 -9.17 10.95
CA GLY A 253 13.52 -8.82 9.85
C GLY A 253 14.86 -8.23 10.31
N THR A 254 15.94 -8.65 9.67
CA THR A 254 17.25 -8.02 9.76
C THR A 254 17.56 -7.31 8.44
N ILE A 255 17.91 -6.02 8.50
CA ILE A 255 18.25 -5.25 7.30
C ILE A 255 19.56 -5.80 6.70
N ILE A 256 19.53 -6.05 5.39
CA ILE A 256 20.70 -6.41 4.60
C ILE A 256 21.23 -5.13 3.94
N ASN A 257 22.49 -4.79 4.23
CA ASN A 257 23.18 -3.65 3.63
C ASN A 257 24.01 -4.07 2.41
#